data_4f75463af376ca442a7cdf09c8cbdde3
#
_entry.id   4f75463af376ca442a7cdf09c8cbdde3
#
_cell.length_a   1.000
_cell.length_b   1.000
_cell.length_c   1.000
_cell.angle_alpha   90.00
_cell.angle_beta   90.00
_cell.angle_gamma   90.00
#
_symmetry.space_group_name_H-M   'P 1'
#
loop_
_entity.id
_entity.type
_entity.pdbx_description
1 polymer ?
#
loop_
_entity_poly.entity_id
_entity_poly.type
_entity_poly.pdbx_seq_one_letter_code
_entity_poly.pdbx_strand_id
1 'polypeptide(L)'
;MLQIAPPSAGEHAATLRRSLLELDLFDTLIFISTNAVRAGVAAIEDYWPQFPVGIQVVAIGPSTAALAQKLLCCEVAVAAGGVTSEDLLSSGLFDNLKGKRVGIFRGEGGRDTLAEGIRDRGGRVDYFEVYRRLICDYTQDELEAVMSGKIPTALTATSGESLAALLALPLLEMPLLEMPLIVPSDRVKELALALGFVQPVDAGGADASAFVRALVRVAGKESRTGLD
;
A
#
# COMPACT_ATOMS: atom_id res chain seq x y z
N MET A 1 13.67 -1.26 -4.17
CA MET A 1 12.70 -0.54 -3.29
C MET A 1 11.58 0.07 -4.12
N LEU A 2 10.44 0.39 -3.50
CA LEU A 2 9.35 1.15 -4.13
C LEU A 2 9.42 2.60 -3.66
N GLN A 3 9.27 3.54 -4.59
CA GLN A 3 9.20 4.96 -4.33
C GLN A 3 7.77 5.47 -4.59
N ILE A 4 7.29 6.37 -3.75
CA ILE A 4 6.06 7.12 -3.99
C ILE A 4 6.40 8.33 -4.85
N ALA A 5 5.71 8.47 -5.98
CA ALA A 5 5.88 9.56 -6.92
C ALA A 5 4.53 10.26 -7.18
N PRO A 6 4.54 11.50 -7.68
CA PRO A 6 3.33 12.17 -8.16
C PRO A 6 2.57 11.31 -9.18
N PRO A 7 1.25 11.50 -9.33
CA PRO A 7 0.46 10.77 -10.32
C PRO A 7 0.96 11.03 -11.74
N SER A 8 0.59 10.14 -12.65
CA SER A 8 0.94 10.26 -14.06
C SER A 8 0.37 11.54 -14.66
N ALA A 9 1.12 12.13 -15.60
CA ALA A 9 0.65 13.31 -16.34
C ALA A 9 -0.44 12.92 -17.37
N GLY A 10 -1.05 13.92 -18.02
CA GLY A 10 -2.04 13.71 -19.07
C GLY A 10 -3.45 13.50 -18.52
N GLU A 11 -4.15 12.48 -19.00
CA GLU A 11 -5.56 12.25 -18.70
C GLU A 11 -5.81 11.96 -17.21
N HIS A 12 -4.91 11.25 -16.54
CA HIS A 12 -4.98 10.99 -15.09
C HIS A 12 -4.95 12.29 -14.30
N ALA A 13 -4.01 13.18 -14.59
CA ALA A 13 -3.90 14.48 -13.92
C ALA A 13 -5.12 15.37 -14.20
N ALA A 14 -5.66 15.34 -15.43
CA ALA A 14 -6.85 16.10 -15.79
C ALA A 14 -8.10 15.60 -15.07
N THR A 15 -8.26 14.29 -14.94
CA THR A 15 -9.36 13.65 -14.22
C THR A 15 -9.28 13.94 -12.73
N LEU A 16 -8.09 13.78 -12.11
CA LEU A 16 -7.86 14.10 -10.71
C LEU A 16 -8.19 15.58 -10.43
N ARG A 17 -7.70 16.50 -11.26
CA ARG A 17 -7.99 17.93 -11.12
C ARG A 17 -9.48 18.23 -11.16
N ARG A 18 -10.22 17.64 -12.10
CA ARG A 18 -11.67 17.81 -12.19
C ARG A 18 -12.36 17.35 -10.92
N SER A 19 -12.04 16.15 -10.43
CA SER A 19 -12.63 15.62 -9.22
C SER A 19 -12.28 16.46 -7.98
N LEU A 20 -11.06 17.01 -7.91
CA LEU A 20 -10.67 17.92 -6.82
C LEU A 20 -11.43 19.24 -6.85
N LEU A 21 -11.69 19.80 -8.02
CA LEU A 21 -12.49 21.03 -8.15
C LEU A 21 -13.98 20.84 -7.78
N GLU A 22 -14.47 19.61 -7.83
CA GLU A 22 -15.83 19.20 -7.47
C GLU A 22 -15.90 18.50 -6.11
N LEU A 23 -14.91 18.69 -5.24
CA LEU A 23 -14.78 17.94 -4.00
C LEU A 23 -16.00 18.08 -3.08
N ASP A 24 -16.62 19.26 -3.06
CA ASP A 24 -17.83 19.58 -2.28
C ASP A 24 -19.10 18.85 -2.77
N LEU A 25 -19.05 18.23 -3.94
CA LEU A 25 -20.15 17.43 -4.49
C LEU A 25 -20.09 15.95 -4.07
N PHE A 26 -19.09 15.56 -3.29
CA PHE A 26 -18.98 14.19 -2.78
C PHE A 26 -19.68 14.05 -1.43
N ASP A 27 -20.41 12.95 -1.26
CA ASP A 27 -21.02 12.58 0.01
C ASP A 27 -20.01 11.89 0.95
N THR A 28 -19.09 11.12 0.37
CA THR A 28 -18.10 10.34 1.14
C THR A 28 -16.75 10.34 0.44
N LEU A 29 -15.69 10.52 1.21
CA LEU A 29 -14.30 10.35 0.75
C LEU A 29 -13.64 9.22 1.53
N ILE A 30 -13.01 8.28 0.82
CA ILE A 30 -12.37 7.11 1.41
C ILE A 30 -10.86 7.17 1.16
N PHE A 31 -10.08 7.09 2.23
CA PHE A 31 -8.62 6.98 2.16
C PHE A 31 -8.17 5.54 2.41
N ILE A 32 -7.55 4.92 1.42
CA ILE A 32 -7.19 3.50 1.50
C ILE A 32 -5.79 3.23 2.09
N SER A 33 -4.99 4.26 2.33
CA SER A 33 -3.64 4.12 2.91
C SER A 33 -3.14 5.46 3.45
N THR A 34 -2.10 5.41 4.28
CA THR A 34 -1.41 6.62 4.76
C THR A 34 -0.75 7.42 3.64
N ASN A 35 -0.30 6.77 2.56
CA ASN A 35 0.21 7.46 1.37
C ASN A 35 -0.92 8.19 0.63
N ALA A 36 -2.10 7.56 0.52
CA ALA A 36 -3.29 8.20 -0.05
C ALA A 36 -3.71 9.43 0.76
N VAL A 37 -3.62 9.37 2.10
CA VAL A 37 -3.89 10.53 2.96
C VAL A 37 -2.90 11.65 2.70
N ARG A 38 -1.59 11.37 2.74
CA ARG A 38 -0.56 12.42 2.55
C ARG A 38 -0.68 13.10 1.19
N ALA A 39 -0.73 12.30 0.12
CA ALA A 39 -0.82 12.82 -1.23
C ALA A 39 -2.18 13.46 -1.51
N GLY A 40 -3.28 12.88 -0.99
CA GLY A 40 -4.62 13.39 -1.17
C GLY A 40 -4.85 14.71 -0.46
N VAL A 41 -4.40 14.85 0.79
CA VAL A 41 -4.52 16.12 1.53
C VAL A 41 -3.71 17.21 0.83
N ALA A 42 -2.46 16.93 0.44
CA ALA A 42 -1.66 17.92 -0.31
C ALA A 42 -2.37 18.35 -1.61
N ALA A 43 -2.96 17.40 -2.36
CA ALA A 43 -3.70 17.72 -3.57
C ALA A 43 -5.00 18.51 -3.29
N ILE A 44 -5.67 18.26 -2.16
CA ILE A 44 -6.85 19.03 -1.74
C ILE A 44 -6.46 20.48 -1.39
N GLU A 45 -5.38 20.67 -0.63
CA GLU A 45 -4.89 21.98 -0.20
C GLU A 45 -4.52 22.91 -1.37
N ASP A 46 -4.12 22.34 -2.53
CA ASP A 46 -3.87 23.12 -3.75
C ASP A 46 -5.11 23.83 -4.31
N TYR A 47 -6.34 23.34 -3.98
CA TYR A 47 -7.59 23.85 -4.51
C TYR A 47 -8.56 24.37 -3.44
N TRP A 48 -8.44 23.88 -2.21
CA TRP A 48 -9.37 24.13 -1.11
C TRP A 48 -8.63 24.69 0.10
N PRO A 49 -8.74 26.01 0.40
CA PRO A 49 -8.12 26.61 1.60
C PRO A 49 -8.64 26.02 2.91
N GLN A 50 -9.86 25.46 2.86
CA GLN A 50 -10.48 24.73 3.97
C GLN A 50 -11.17 23.47 3.42
N PHE A 51 -11.10 22.38 4.15
CA PHE A 51 -11.79 21.16 3.78
C PHE A 51 -13.31 21.39 3.77
N PRO A 52 -14.05 20.98 2.72
CA PRO A 52 -15.48 21.18 2.62
C PRO A 52 -16.25 20.49 3.75
N VAL A 53 -17.27 21.15 4.27
CA VAL A 53 -18.13 20.60 5.32
C VAL A 53 -19.18 19.66 4.75
N GLY A 54 -19.67 18.72 5.58
CA GLY A 54 -20.76 17.81 5.20
C GLY A 54 -20.30 16.54 4.46
N ILE A 55 -19.03 16.40 4.20
CA ILE A 55 -18.45 15.19 3.59
C ILE A 55 -18.11 14.19 4.69
N GLN A 56 -18.61 12.95 4.56
CA GLN A 56 -18.18 11.85 5.42
C GLN A 56 -16.77 11.40 5.01
N VAL A 57 -15.83 11.42 5.94
CA VAL A 57 -14.47 10.89 5.69
C VAL A 57 -14.33 9.50 6.31
N VAL A 58 -13.84 8.56 5.52
CA VAL A 58 -13.67 7.16 5.90
C VAL A 58 -12.23 6.71 5.62
N ALA A 59 -11.68 5.85 6.46
CA ALA A 59 -10.36 5.25 6.26
C ALA A 59 -10.40 3.72 6.44
N ILE A 60 -9.58 3.00 5.66
CA ILE A 60 -9.50 1.52 5.75
C ILE A 60 -8.77 1.09 7.02
N GLY A 61 -8.23 1.81 7.86
CA GLY A 61 -7.60 1.30 9.07
C GLY A 61 -7.21 2.39 10.05
N PRO A 62 -6.93 2.01 11.30
CA PRO A 62 -6.72 2.97 12.38
C PRO A 62 -5.56 3.95 12.12
N SER A 63 -4.45 3.49 11.57
CA SER A 63 -3.30 4.36 11.27
C SER A 63 -3.60 5.37 10.15
N THR A 64 -4.38 4.94 9.15
CA THR A 64 -4.84 5.81 8.06
C THR A 64 -5.82 6.86 8.59
N ALA A 65 -6.76 6.44 9.45
CA ALA A 65 -7.73 7.32 10.07
C ALA A 65 -7.07 8.37 10.97
N ALA A 66 -6.17 7.95 11.86
CA ALA A 66 -5.46 8.87 12.75
C ALA A 66 -4.68 9.94 11.97
N LEU A 67 -4.05 9.55 10.85
CA LEU A 67 -3.36 10.50 9.98
C LEU A 67 -4.33 11.44 9.26
N ALA A 68 -5.43 10.91 8.70
CA ALA A 68 -6.44 11.71 8.02
C ALA A 68 -7.11 12.71 8.97
N GLN A 69 -7.49 12.27 10.16
CA GLN A 69 -8.04 13.13 11.21
C GLN A 69 -7.10 14.27 11.60
N LYS A 70 -5.81 13.95 11.73
CA LYS A 70 -4.78 14.95 12.04
C LYS A 70 -4.63 16.01 10.95
N LEU A 71 -4.62 15.61 9.68
CA LEU A 71 -4.33 16.50 8.57
C LEU A 71 -5.57 17.26 8.08
N LEU A 72 -6.76 16.62 8.05
CA LEU A 72 -8.01 17.25 7.61
C LEU A 72 -8.74 17.98 8.74
N CYS A 73 -8.33 17.80 10.00
CA CYS A 73 -8.99 18.37 11.19
C CYS A 73 -10.50 18.06 11.26
N CYS A 74 -10.91 16.85 10.85
CA CYS A 74 -12.30 16.39 10.87
C CYS A 74 -12.43 14.98 11.46
N GLU A 75 -13.65 14.55 11.77
CA GLU A 75 -13.92 13.17 12.17
C GLU A 75 -13.68 12.21 10.98
N VAL A 76 -13.07 11.06 11.28
CA VAL A 76 -12.80 10.01 10.29
C VAL A 76 -13.36 8.69 10.81
N ALA A 77 -14.29 8.12 10.05
CA ALA A 77 -14.86 6.82 10.36
C ALA A 77 -13.89 5.69 9.93
N VAL A 78 -13.92 4.60 10.68
CA VAL A 78 -13.13 3.38 10.42
C VAL A 78 -14.04 2.18 10.51
N ALA A 79 -13.82 1.16 9.66
CA ALA A 79 -14.52 -0.11 9.79
C ALA A 79 -14.21 -0.76 11.14
N ALA A 80 -15.23 -1.19 11.84
CA ALA A 80 -15.06 -1.95 13.06
C ALA A 80 -14.57 -3.37 12.72
N GLY A 81 -13.41 -3.74 13.22
CA GLY A 81 -12.93 -5.13 13.20
C GLY A 81 -12.03 -5.54 12.04
N GLY A 82 -11.67 -4.65 11.11
CA GLY A 82 -10.79 -5.04 10.00
C GLY A 82 -10.09 -3.87 9.30
N VAL A 83 -9.16 -4.23 8.39
CA VAL A 83 -8.34 -3.29 7.60
C VAL A 83 -8.42 -3.60 6.10
N THR A 84 -9.43 -4.36 5.67
CA THR A 84 -9.64 -4.74 4.27
C THR A 84 -10.79 -3.98 3.63
N SER A 85 -10.88 -4.02 2.30
CA SER A 85 -12.02 -3.46 1.56
C SER A 85 -13.32 -4.19 1.91
N GLU A 86 -13.25 -5.47 2.14
CA GLU A 86 -14.37 -6.35 2.51
C GLU A 86 -14.91 -6.01 3.90
N ASP A 87 -14.01 -5.77 4.87
CA ASP A 87 -14.39 -5.33 6.22
C ASP A 87 -15.11 -3.98 6.17
N LEU A 88 -14.57 -3.05 5.35
CA LEU A 88 -15.16 -1.73 5.19
C LEU A 88 -16.56 -1.82 4.57
N LEU A 89 -16.76 -2.66 3.53
CA LEU A 89 -18.06 -2.87 2.90
C LEU A 89 -19.08 -3.53 3.84
N SER A 90 -18.61 -4.29 4.83
CA SER A 90 -19.45 -4.99 5.81
C SER A 90 -19.75 -4.15 7.07
N SER A 91 -19.16 -2.96 7.20
CA SER A 91 -19.18 -2.15 8.44
C SER A 91 -20.48 -1.37 8.69
N GLY A 92 -21.49 -1.45 7.80
CA GLY A 92 -22.71 -0.64 7.88
C GLY A 92 -22.53 0.82 7.44
N LEU A 93 -21.30 1.31 7.24
CA LEU A 93 -21.03 2.68 6.78
C LEU A 93 -21.58 2.95 5.37
N PHE A 94 -21.88 1.89 4.62
CA PHE A 94 -22.30 1.94 3.22
C PHE A 94 -23.68 1.33 2.95
N ASP A 95 -24.53 1.27 3.97
CA ASP A 95 -25.88 0.66 3.81
C ASP A 95 -26.82 1.51 2.95
N ASN A 96 -26.57 2.79 2.80
CA ASN A 96 -27.41 3.72 2.04
C ASN A 96 -26.60 4.56 1.05
N LEU A 97 -26.12 3.92 -0.02
CA LEU A 97 -25.30 4.54 -1.06
C LEU A 97 -26.09 4.96 -2.31
N LYS A 98 -27.38 4.68 -2.38
CA LYS A 98 -28.18 4.97 -3.58
C LYS A 98 -28.12 6.47 -3.93
N GLY A 99 -27.54 6.78 -5.10
CA GLY A 99 -27.37 8.13 -5.58
C GLY A 99 -26.24 8.93 -4.94
N LYS A 100 -25.54 8.35 -3.98
CA LYS A 100 -24.38 8.96 -3.32
C LYS A 100 -23.15 8.97 -4.20
N ARG A 101 -22.36 10.04 -4.12
CA ARG A 101 -21.07 10.16 -4.82
C ARG A 101 -19.93 9.90 -3.85
N VAL A 102 -19.12 8.90 -4.15
CA VAL A 102 -18.04 8.43 -3.30
C VAL A 102 -16.70 8.61 -4.00
N GLY A 103 -15.79 9.32 -3.36
CA GLY A 103 -14.42 9.49 -3.82
C GLY A 103 -13.47 8.50 -3.12
N ILE A 104 -12.64 7.78 -3.87
CA ILE A 104 -11.64 6.88 -3.31
C ILE A 104 -10.24 7.42 -3.60
N PHE A 105 -9.56 7.88 -2.55
CA PHE A 105 -8.16 8.32 -2.63
C PHE A 105 -7.24 7.10 -2.59
N ARG A 106 -6.46 6.92 -3.67
CA ARG A 106 -5.61 5.74 -3.90
C ARG A 106 -4.35 6.08 -4.69
N GLY A 107 -3.43 5.11 -4.78
CA GLY A 107 -2.40 5.10 -5.82
C GLY A 107 -2.96 4.63 -7.15
N GLU A 108 -2.29 4.96 -8.25
CA GLU A 108 -2.63 4.45 -9.57
C GLU A 108 -2.65 2.92 -9.58
N GLY A 109 -3.66 2.36 -10.24
CA GLY A 109 -3.91 0.93 -10.32
C GLY A 109 -4.41 0.34 -8.99
N GLY A 110 -4.39 -0.97 -8.88
CA GLY A 110 -4.81 -1.72 -7.70
C GLY A 110 -6.19 -2.36 -7.87
N ARG A 111 -6.70 -3.00 -6.80
CA ARG A 111 -7.95 -3.76 -6.85
C ARG A 111 -9.17 -2.85 -6.85
N ASP A 112 -10.22 -3.25 -7.55
CA ASP A 112 -11.48 -2.51 -7.66
C ASP A 112 -12.59 -3.02 -6.73
N THR A 113 -12.28 -4.01 -5.89
CA THR A 113 -13.24 -4.67 -4.97
C THR A 113 -14.08 -3.67 -4.16
N LEU A 114 -13.45 -2.61 -3.63
CA LEU A 114 -14.15 -1.58 -2.87
C LEU A 114 -15.12 -0.79 -3.75
N ALA A 115 -14.67 -0.37 -4.93
CA ALA A 115 -15.49 0.40 -5.85
C ALA A 115 -16.64 -0.41 -6.43
N GLU A 116 -16.40 -1.69 -6.75
CA GLU A 116 -17.44 -2.61 -7.21
C GLU A 116 -18.50 -2.79 -6.12
N GLY A 117 -18.10 -3.08 -4.87
CA GLY A 117 -19.03 -3.21 -3.77
C GLY A 117 -19.83 -1.95 -3.43
N ILE A 118 -19.29 -0.76 -3.69
CA ILE A 118 -20.00 0.52 -3.57
C ILE A 118 -21.01 0.69 -4.71
N ARG A 119 -20.60 0.38 -5.95
CA ARG A 119 -21.49 0.46 -7.14
C ARG A 119 -22.66 -0.52 -7.04
N ASP A 120 -22.42 -1.73 -6.55
CA ASP A 120 -23.46 -2.75 -6.32
C ASP A 120 -24.52 -2.27 -5.32
N ARG A 121 -24.14 -1.35 -4.41
CA ARG A 121 -25.06 -0.69 -3.46
C ARG A 121 -25.68 0.60 -3.99
N GLY A 122 -25.49 0.89 -5.30
CA GLY A 122 -26.09 2.04 -5.96
C GLY A 122 -25.31 3.36 -5.81
N GLY A 123 -24.10 3.33 -5.27
CA GLY A 123 -23.20 4.47 -5.20
C GLY A 123 -22.50 4.76 -6.52
N ARG A 124 -22.12 6.02 -6.74
CA ARG A 124 -21.24 6.44 -7.84
C ARG A 124 -19.83 6.58 -7.29
N VAL A 125 -18.85 6.01 -7.99
CA VAL A 125 -17.46 6.01 -7.53
C VAL A 125 -16.57 6.75 -8.51
N ASP A 126 -15.84 7.73 -7.99
CA ASP A 126 -14.73 8.41 -8.66
C ASP A 126 -13.41 8.07 -7.94
N TYR A 127 -12.35 7.82 -8.71
CA TYR A 127 -11.02 7.62 -8.15
C TYR A 127 -10.24 8.92 -8.11
N PHE A 128 -9.61 9.17 -6.96
CA PHE A 128 -8.57 10.18 -6.78
C PHE A 128 -7.22 9.44 -6.74
N GLU A 129 -6.63 9.23 -7.91
CA GLU A 129 -5.32 8.58 -8.05
C GLU A 129 -4.22 9.63 -7.80
N VAL A 130 -3.89 9.82 -6.52
CA VAL A 130 -3.06 10.92 -6.04
C VAL A 130 -1.56 10.61 -5.97
N TYR A 131 -1.16 9.35 -6.21
CA TYR A 131 0.24 8.96 -6.31
C TYR A 131 0.41 7.71 -7.16
N ARG A 132 1.63 7.45 -7.59
CA ARG A 132 2.02 6.17 -8.19
C ARG A 132 3.20 5.56 -7.45
N ARG A 133 3.32 4.24 -7.57
CA ARG A 133 4.46 3.49 -7.05
C ARG A 133 5.42 3.22 -8.20
N LEU A 134 6.67 3.59 -8.03
CA LEU A 134 7.74 3.31 -8.97
C LEU A 134 8.71 2.33 -8.33
N ILE A 135 9.19 1.39 -9.14
CA ILE A 135 10.38 0.60 -8.78
C ILE A 135 11.56 1.56 -8.90
N CYS A 136 12.38 1.64 -7.84
CA CYS A 136 13.60 2.44 -7.91
C CYS A 136 14.60 1.69 -8.81
N ASP A 137 15.12 2.38 -9.81
CA ASP A 137 16.26 1.90 -10.56
C ASP A 137 17.53 2.12 -9.72
N TYR A 138 18.28 1.05 -9.54
CA TYR A 138 19.58 1.08 -8.88
C TYR A 138 20.63 0.62 -9.86
N THR A 139 21.74 1.34 -9.90
CA THR A 139 22.95 0.85 -10.58
C THR A 139 23.63 -0.22 -9.76
N GLN A 140 24.46 -1.04 -10.39
CA GLN A 140 25.25 -2.05 -9.67
C GLN A 140 26.15 -1.42 -8.62
N ASP A 141 26.82 -0.31 -8.95
CA ASP A 141 27.71 0.42 -8.03
C ASP A 141 26.99 0.92 -6.77
N GLU A 142 25.75 1.42 -6.91
CA GLU A 142 24.93 1.84 -5.76
C GLU A 142 24.56 0.67 -4.85
N LEU A 143 24.24 -0.47 -5.42
CA LEU A 143 23.93 -1.68 -4.65
C LEU A 143 25.17 -2.21 -3.93
N GLU A 144 26.31 -2.27 -4.62
CA GLU A 144 27.60 -2.66 -4.03
C GLU A 144 28.01 -1.73 -2.89
N ALA A 145 27.82 -0.42 -3.05
CA ALA A 145 28.10 0.56 -2.01
C ALA A 145 27.21 0.35 -0.77
N VAL A 146 25.92 0.08 -0.95
CA VAL A 146 24.99 -0.21 0.16
C VAL A 146 25.35 -1.52 0.86
N MET A 147 25.73 -2.53 0.12
CA MET A 147 26.13 -3.83 0.67
C MET A 147 27.52 -3.79 1.32
N SER A 148 28.34 -2.75 1.02
CA SER A 148 29.70 -2.58 1.59
C SER A 148 30.55 -3.86 1.52
N GLY A 149 30.44 -4.59 0.40
CA GLY A 149 31.14 -5.85 0.18
C GLY A 149 30.62 -7.05 1.05
N LYS A 150 29.49 -6.90 1.70
CA LYS A 150 28.85 -7.99 2.48
C LYS A 150 27.69 -8.60 1.69
N ILE A 151 27.66 -9.91 1.61
CA ILE A 151 26.51 -10.63 1.08
C ILE A 151 25.42 -10.62 2.15
N PRO A 152 24.18 -10.19 1.83
CA PRO A 152 23.06 -10.29 2.74
C PRO A 152 22.83 -11.76 3.17
N THR A 153 22.49 -12.02 4.41
CA THR A 153 22.14 -13.36 4.89
C THR A 153 20.67 -13.69 4.71
N ALA A 154 19.82 -12.72 4.52
CA ALA A 154 18.40 -12.88 4.25
C ALA A 154 17.84 -11.68 3.48
N LEU A 155 16.79 -11.93 2.73
CA LEU A 155 16.03 -10.92 1.98
C LEU A 155 14.67 -10.68 2.64
N THR A 156 14.09 -9.50 2.39
CA THR A 156 12.73 -9.20 2.85
C THR A 156 11.90 -8.59 1.71
N ALA A 157 10.65 -9.03 1.58
CA ALA A 157 9.70 -8.42 0.67
C ALA A 157 8.36 -8.22 1.39
N THR A 158 7.92 -6.97 1.53
CA THR A 158 6.71 -6.62 2.29
C THR A 158 5.41 -6.76 1.49
N SER A 159 5.51 -7.04 0.20
CA SER A 159 4.37 -7.23 -0.72
C SER A 159 4.81 -7.95 -2.00
N GLY A 160 3.86 -8.40 -2.82
CA GLY A 160 4.17 -8.94 -4.15
C GLY A 160 4.85 -7.92 -5.07
N GLU A 161 4.52 -6.64 -4.95
CA GLU A 161 5.19 -5.57 -5.70
C GLU A 161 6.65 -5.40 -5.27
N SER A 162 6.94 -5.44 -3.95
CA SER A 162 8.31 -5.36 -3.46
C SER A 162 9.13 -6.61 -3.81
N LEU A 163 8.47 -7.76 -3.94
CA LEU A 163 9.10 -8.98 -4.44
C LEU A 163 9.49 -8.86 -5.93
N ALA A 164 8.60 -8.32 -6.77
CA ALA A 164 8.91 -8.02 -8.16
C ALA A 164 10.05 -6.99 -8.29
N ALA A 165 10.03 -5.95 -7.44
CA ALA A 165 11.11 -4.95 -7.40
C ALA A 165 12.46 -5.56 -6.98
N LEU A 166 12.46 -6.56 -6.10
CA LEU A 166 13.68 -7.27 -5.69
C LEU A 166 14.29 -8.05 -6.87
N LEU A 167 13.46 -8.71 -7.66
CA LEU A 167 13.92 -9.45 -8.85
C LEU A 167 14.40 -8.55 -9.99
N ALA A 168 13.97 -7.30 -10.01
CA ALA A 168 14.40 -6.31 -11.01
C ALA A 168 15.76 -5.66 -10.67
N LEU A 169 16.35 -5.96 -9.51
CA LEU A 169 17.66 -5.41 -9.13
C LEU A 169 18.78 -6.03 -9.99
N PRO A 170 19.78 -5.25 -10.41
CA PRO A 170 20.91 -5.73 -11.19
C PRO A 170 21.95 -6.47 -10.31
N LEU A 171 21.51 -7.52 -9.62
CA LEU A 171 22.33 -8.34 -8.71
C LEU A 171 22.75 -9.64 -9.41
N LEU A 172 23.41 -9.53 -10.56
CA LEU A 172 23.70 -10.63 -11.48
C LEU A 172 24.54 -11.78 -10.89
N GLU A 173 25.34 -11.52 -9.86
CA GLU A 173 26.24 -12.52 -9.25
C GLU A 173 25.73 -13.09 -7.93
N MET A 174 24.55 -12.63 -7.45
CA MET A 174 24.02 -13.10 -6.17
C MET A 174 22.99 -14.22 -6.36
N PRO A 175 23.07 -15.29 -5.57
CA PRO A 175 22.09 -16.38 -5.61
C PRO A 175 20.79 -15.95 -4.88
N LEU A 176 20.12 -14.88 -5.33
CA LEU A 176 18.96 -14.31 -4.66
C LEU A 176 17.84 -15.33 -4.41
N LEU A 177 17.63 -16.25 -5.35
CA LEU A 177 16.59 -17.27 -5.26
C LEU A 177 16.87 -18.34 -4.19
N GLU A 178 18.14 -18.56 -3.85
CA GLU A 178 18.56 -19.53 -2.85
C GLU A 178 18.59 -18.94 -1.43
N MET A 179 18.57 -17.61 -1.35
CA MET A 179 18.63 -16.91 -0.06
C MET A 179 17.30 -17.03 0.70
N PRO A 180 17.35 -17.09 2.04
CA PRO A 180 16.15 -16.97 2.85
C PRO A 180 15.40 -15.68 2.54
N LEU A 181 14.11 -15.79 2.18
CA LEU A 181 13.26 -14.64 1.87
C LEU A 181 12.11 -14.55 2.88
N ILE A 182 12.02 -13.44 3.60
CA ILE A 182 10.94 -13.22 4.55
C ILE A 182 9.83 -12.41 3.89
N VAL A 183 8.60 -12.91 3.98
CA VAL A 183 7.40 -12.35 3.36
C VAL A 183 6.27 -12.23 4.38
N PRO A 184 5.28 -11.34 4.19
CA PRO A 184 4.29 -11.01 5.22
C PRO A 184 3.15 -12.04 5.38
N SER A 185 2.95 -12.94 4.42
CA SER A 185 1.81 -13.86 4.39
C SER A 185 2.03 -15.05 3.49
N ASP A 186 1.27 -16.14 3.71
CA ASP A 186 1.28 -17.33 2.85
C ASP A 186 1.03 -17.00 1.38
N ARG A 187 0.12 -16.06 1.07
CA ARG A 187 -0.13 -15.64 -0.31
C ARG A 187 1.12 -15.09 -1.00
N VAL A 188 1.93 -14.28 -0.31
CA VAL A 188 3.18 -13.75 -0.89
C VAL A 188 4.26 -14.83 -0.91
N LYS A 189 4.23 -15.77 0.02
CA LYS A 189 5.12 -16.94 0.04
C LYS A 189 4.86 -17.85 -1.17
N GLU A 190 3.60 -18.15 -1.48
CA GLU A 190 3.23 -18.92 -2.68
C GLU A 190 3.71 -18.22 -3.97
N LEU A 191 3.52 -16.88 -4.04
CA LEU A 191 4.04 -16.10 -5.15
C LEU A 191 5.57 -16.19 -5.25
N ALA A 192 6.29 -16.12 -4.13
CA ALA A 192 7.74 -16.25 -4.11
C ALA A 192 8.21 -17.63 -4.60
N LEU A 193 7.53 -18.71 -4.18
CA LEU A 193 7.80 -20.08 -4.67
C LEU A 193 7.56 -20.17 -6.19
N ALA A 194 6.47 -19.60 -6.69
CA ALA A 194 6.17 -19.56 -8.12
C ALA A 194 7.22 -18.77 -8.93
N LEU A 195 7.90 -17.80 -8.30
CA LEU A 195 8.98 -17.01 -8.89
C LEU A 195 10.38 -17.68 -8.72
N GLY A 196 10.44 -18.86 -8.12
CA GLY A 196 11.65 -19.67 -8.01
C GLY A 196 12.45 -19.49 -6.72
N PHE A 197 11.97 -18.73 -5.73
CA PHE A 197 12.64 -18.68 -4.43
C PHE A 197 12.53 -20.02 -3.71
N VAL A 198 13.64 -20.51 -3.19
CA VAL A 198 13.73 -21.84 -2.57
C VAL A 198 13.32 -21.82 -1.09
N GLN A 199 13.58 -20.71 -0.40
CA GLN A 199 13.41 -20.60 1.06
C GLN A 199 12.55 -19.41 1.49
N PRO A 200 11.30 -19.24 0.99
CA PRO A 200 10.43 -18.19 1.47
C PRO A 200 9.82 -18.53 2.84
N VAL A 201 9.92 -17.62 3.78
CA VAL A 201 9.45 -17.74 5.17
C VAL A 201 8.34 -16.75 5.43
N ASP A 202 7.17 -17.23 5.84
CA ASP A 202 6.06 -16.36 6.27
C ASP A 202 6.37 -15.76 7.66
N ALA A 203 6.29 -14.44 7.75
CA ALA A 203 6.44 -13.70 8.99
C ALA A 203 5.16 -13.72 9.85
N GLY A 204 4.00 -14.06 9.27
CA GLY A 204 2.70 -14.02 9.93
C GLY A 204 2.16 -12.61 10.16
N GLY A 205 2.61 -11.62 9.35
CA GLY A 205 2.19 -10.24 9.40
C GLY A 205 3.10 -9.31 8.63
N ALA A 206 2.60 -8.12 8.30
CA ALA A 206 3.33 -7.10 7.53
C ALA A 206 4.02 -6.04 8.42
N ASP A 207 3.90 -6.15 9.73
CA ASP A 207 4.52 -5.23 10.68
C ASP A 207 6.00 -5.56 10.95
N ALA A 208 6.75 -4.56 11.40
CA ALA A 208 8.18 -4.70 11.65
C ALA A 208 8.50 -5.79 12.68
N SER A 209 7.64 -5.97 13.70
CA SER A 209 7.86 -6.97 14.75
C SER A 209 7.73 -8.39 14.20
N ALA A 210 6.79 -8.64 13.29
CA ALA A 210 6.64 -9.93 12.61
C ALA A 210 7.90 -10.26 11.79
N PHE A 211 8.39 -9.30 11.01
CA PHE A 211 9.61 -9.47 10.22
C PHE A 211 10.84 -9.72 11.09
N VAL A 212 11.03 -8.96 12.18
CA VAL A 212 12.15 -9.16 13.11
C VAL A 212 12.10 -10.55 13.73
N ARG A 213 10.93 -11.02 14.19
CA ARG A 213 10.78 -12.38 14.72
C ARG A 213 11.15 -13.46 13.69
N ALA A 214 10.75 -13.26 12.43
CA ALA A 214 11.07 -14.19 11.35
C ALA A 214 12.58 -14.18 11.02
N LEU A 215 13.22 -13.00 10.97
CA LEU A 215 14.67 -12.87 10.79
C LEU A 215 15.46 -13.59 11.88
N VAL A 216 15.08 -13.42 13.16
CA VAL A 216 15.72 -14.10 14.29
C VAL A 216 15.58 -15.63 14.16
N ARG A 217 14.42 -16.12 13.73
CA ARG A 217 14.21 -17.57 13.48
C ARG A 217 15.14 -18.12 12.38
N VAL A 218 15.33 -17.37 11.31
CA VAL A 218 16.21 -17.75 10.19
C VAL A 218 17.67 -17.75 10.65
N ALA A 219 18.14 -16.67 11.27
CA ALA A 219 19.51 -16.56 11.78
C ALA A 219 19.86 -17.64 12.82
N GLY A 220 18.90 -18.01 13.70
CA GLY A 220 19.11 -19.07 14.70
C GLY A 220 19.17 -20.50 14.12
N LYS A 221 18.66 -20.71 12.90
CA LYS A 221 18.80 -22.00 12.19
C LYS A 221 20.18 -22.16 11.55
N GLU A 222 20.75 -21.11 10.98
CA GLU A 222 22.08 -21.14 10.36
C GLU A 222 23.18 -21.40 11.41
N SER A 223 23.02 -20.86 12.63
CA SER A 223 23.97 -21.11 13.73
C SER A 223 24.00 -22.56 14.22
N ARG A 224 22.99 -23.39 13.90
CA ARG A 224 22.93 -24.80 14.29
C ARG A 224 23.42 -25.78 13.22
N THR A 225 23.46 -25.36 11.96
CA THR A 225 23.93 -26.19 10.83
C THR A 225 25.42 -26.08 10.57
N GLY A 226 26.12 -25.16 11.22
CA GLY A 226 27.57 -24.96 11.08
C GLY A 226 28.42 -25.59 12.20
N LEU A 227 27.86 -26.53 12.98
CA LEU A 227 28.53 -27.20 14.13
C LEU A 227 28.59 -28.74 14.02
N ASP A 228 28.45 -29.27 12.79
CA ASP A 228 28.71 -30.71 12.51
C ASP A 228 29.94 -30.88 11.62
#